data_94706ad603da91ba885f8afdc6cba8e2
#
_entry.id   94706ad603da91ba885f8afdc6cba8e2
#
_cell.length_a   1.000
_cell.length_b   1.000
_cell.length_c   1.000
_cell.angle_alpha   90.00
_cell.angle_beta   90.00
_cell.angle_gamma   90.00
#
_symmetry.space_group_name_H-M   'P 1'
#
loop_
_entity.id
_entity.type
_entity.pdbx_description
1 polymer ?
#
loop_
_entity_poly.entity_id
_entity_poly.type
_entity_poly.pdbx_seq_one_letter_code
_entity_poly.pdbx_strand_id
1 'polypeptide(L)'
;MIVASLGGFVGSSGRYLTGIAAKKLFGDTYPWGTFVVNVLGCFIIGVFFGFWTRHEMDPMMNALLITGFCGGYTTFSSFSHDSYKMIVNGQWGKFFLYVIPSVALGLLMVWLGMKCV
;
A
#
# COMPACT_ATOMS: atom_id res chain seq x y z
N MET A 1 -17.23 -9.62 8.77
CA MET A 1 -15.98 -10.38 8.85
C MET A 1 -15.67 -11.17 7.58
N ILE A 2 -16.63 -11.95 7.09
CA ILE A 2 -16.45 -12.75 5.86
C ILE A 2 -16.13 -11.85 4.68
N VAL A 3 -16.85 -10.74 4.55
CA VAL A 3 -16.68 -9.80 3.43
C VAL A 3 -15.28 -9.19 3.47
N ALA A 4 -14.80 -8.77 4.65
CA ALA A 4 -13.46 -8.24 4.81
C ALA A 4 -12.40 -9.29 4.48
N SER A 5 -12.64 -10.55 4.85
CA SER A 5 -11.71 -11.66 4.54
C SER A 5 -11.61 -11.91 3.05
N LEU A 6 -12.73 -11.84 2.32
CA LEU A 6 -12.74 -11.97 0.86
C LEU A 6 -11.95 -10.84 0.21
N GLY A 7 -12.17 -9.61 0.66
CA GLY A 7 -11.41 -8.46 0.17
C GLY A 7 -9.93 -8.59 0.47
N GLY A 8 -9.59 -9.08 1.67
CA GLY A 8 -8.21 -9.32 2.07
C GLY A 8 -7.53 -10.39 1.22
N PHE A 9 -8.26 -11.43 0.86
CA PHE A 9 -7.73 -12.48 -0.03
C PHE A 9 -7.33 -11.87 -1.38
N VAL A 10 -8.21 -11.09 -1.98
CA VAL A 10 -7.93 -10.43 -3.27
C VAL A 10 -6.79 -9.41 -3.11
N GLY A 11 -6.82 -8.62 -2.04
CA GLY A 11 -5.78 -7.62 -1.78
C GLY A 11 -4.41 -8.24 -1.57
N SER A 12 -4.31 -9.30 -0.78
CA SER A 12 -3.05 -10.01 -0.52
C SER A 12 -2.51 -10.66 -1.79
N SER A 13 -3.41 -11.24 -2.60
CA SER A 13 -3.01 -11.82 -3.89
C SER A 13 -2.51 -10.75 -4.83
N GLY A 14 -3.19 -9.61 -4.91
CA GLY A 14 -2.77 -8.47 -5.70
C GLY A 14 -1.42 -7.91 -5.25
N ARG A 15 -1.19 -7.83 -3.94
CA ARG A 15 0.09 -7.40 -3.37
C ARG A 15 1.23 -8.31 -3.80
N TYR A 16 1.01 -9.63 -3.72
CA TYR A 16 2.03 -10.60 -4.11
C TYR A 16 2.39 -10.44 -5.60
N LEU A 17 1.38 -10.34 -6.45
CA LEU A 17 1.60 -10.17 -7.90
C LEU A 17 2.27 -8.84 -8.22
N THR A 18 1.86 -7.75 -7.60
CA THR A 18 2.49 -6.43 -7.78
C THR A 18 3.95 -6.47 -7.35
N GLY A 19 4.24 -7.15 -6.23
CA GLY A 19 5.60 -7.30 -5.73
C GLY A 19 6.49 -8.04 -6.71
N ILE A 20 6.00 -9.13 -7.31
CA ILE A 20 6.74 -9.88 -8.31
C ILE A 20 7.03 -9.00 -9.54
N ALA A 21 6.00 -8.29 -10.02
CA ALA A 21 6.15 -7.42 -11.19
C ALA A 21 7.16 -6.31 -10.93
N ALA A 22 7.09 -5.67 -9.78
CA ALA A 22 8.02 -4.60 -9.42
C ALA A 22 9.46 -5.11 -9.34
N LYS A 23 9.65 -6.29 -8.77
CA LYS A 23 10.98 -6.91 -8.66
C LYS A 23 11.55 -7.21 -10.03
N LYS A 24 10.72 -7.71 -10.96
CA LYS A 24 11.16 -7.97 -12.33
C LYS A 24 11.51 -6.71 -13.09
N LEU A 25 10.76 -5.63 -12.88
CA LEU A 25 10.96 -4.38 -13.62
C LEU A 25 12.11 -3.54 -13.05
N PHE A 26 12.29 -3.53 -11.72
CA PHE A 26 13.20 -2.61 -11.04
C PHE A 26 14.36 -3.29 -10.32
N GLY A 27 14.33 -4.61 -10.15
CA GLY A 27 15.41 -5.37 -9.51
C GLY A 27 15.28 -5.47 -7.99
N ASP A 28 16.38 -5.91 -7.34
CA ASP A 28 16.40 -6.26 -5.91
C ASP A 28 17.16 -5.28 -5.03
N THR A 29 17.82 -4.28 -5.59
CA THR A 29 18.70 -3.38 -4.83
C THR A 29 17.94 -2.45 -3.88
N TYR A 30 16.66 -2.29 -4.10
CA TYR A 30 15.76 -1.43 -3.32
C TYR A 30 14.44 -2.18 -3.17
N PRO A 31 13.71 -2.03 -2.05
CA PRO A 31 12.46 -2.78 -1.85
C PRO A 31 11.31 -2.19 -2.70
N TRP A 32 11.45 -2.28 -4.01
CA TRP A 32 10.48 -1.72 -4.96
C TRP A 32 9.10 -2.34 -4.81
N GLY A 33 9.05 -3.65 -4.49
CA GLY A 33 7.77 -4.33 -4.33
C GLY A 33 6.91 -3.69 -3.25
N THR A 34 7.48 -3.55 -2.05
CA THR A 34 6.78 -2.92 -0.92
C THR A 34 6.49 -1.45 -1.20
N PHE A 35 7.46 -0.74 -1.78
CA PHE A 35 7.31 0.68 -2.10
C PHE A 35 6.14 0.90 -3.06
N VAL A 36 6.13 0.18 -4.19
CA VAL A 36 5.08 0.31 -5.21
C VAL A 36 3.72 -0.10 -4.65
N VAL A 37 3.66 -1.22 -3.93
CA VAL A 37 2.42 -1.70 -3.32
C VAL A 37 1.83 -0.66 -2.39
N ASN A 38 2.65 -0.09 -1.52
CA ASN A 38 2.15 0.87 -0.53
C ASN A 38 1.75 2.21 -1.18
N VAL A 39 2.52 2.69 -2.16
CA VAL A 39 2.19 3.94 -2.87
C VAL A 39 0.89 3.76 -3.67
N LEU A 40 0.76 2.67 -4.43
CA LEU A 40 -0.47 2.38 -5.16
C LEU A 40 -1.64 2.15 -4.22
N GLY A 41 -1.40 1.42 -3.12
CA GLY A 41 -2.43 1.17 -2.12
C GLY A 41 -2.93 2.45 -1.48
N CYS A 42 -2.04 3.41 -1.23
CA CYS A 42 -2.43 4.71 -0.71
C CYS A 42 -3.32 5.48 -1.68
N PHE A 43 -3.02 5.41 -2.98
CA PHE A 43 -3.87 6.02 -3.99
C PHE A 43 -5.25 5.35 -4.02
N ILE A 44 -5.28 4.02 -4.02
CA ILE A 44 -6.51 3.24 -4.05
C ILE A 44 -7.38 3.53 -2.83
N ILE A 45 -6.77 3.55 -1.62
CA ILE A 45 -7.53 3.84 -0.40
C ILE A 45 -8.04 5.28 -0.41
N GLY A 46 -7.28 6.20 -0.99
CA GLY A 46 -7.71 7.58 -1.16
C GLY A 46 -8.97 7.68 -2.03
N VAL A 47 -8.99 6.94 -3.14
CA VAL A 47 -10.16 6.87 -4.03
C VAL A 47 -11.36 6.30 -3.29
N PHE A 48 -11.20 5.17 -2.62
CA PHE A 48 -12.31 4.52 -1.90
C PHE A 48 -12.80 5.37 -0.74
N PHE A 49 -11.89 5.98 0.01
CA PHE A 49 -12.26 6.82 1.15
C PHE A 49 -12.96 8.10 0.68
N GLY A 50 -12.48 8.70 -0.40
CA GLY A 50 -13.14 9.87 -1.01
C GLY A 50 -14.53 9.54 -1.51
N PHE A 51 -14.68 8.37 -2.14
CA PHE A 51 -15.97 7.89 -2.59
C PHE A 51 -16.92 7.70 -1.41
N TRP A 52 -16.43 7.07 -0.32
CA TRP A 52 -17.24 6.84 0.87
C TRP A 52 -17.75 8.14 1.49
N THR A 53 -16.89 9.15 1.58
CA THR A 53 -17.27 10.42 2.21
C THR A 53 -18.22 11.26 1.34
N ARG A 54 -18.12 11.13 0.02
CA ARG A 54 -18.90 11.96 -0.91
C ARG A 54 -20.17 11.29 -1.45
N HIS A 55 -20.18 9.97 -1.54
CA HIS A 55 -21.23 9.22 -2.21
C HIS A 55 -21.90 8.17 -1.33
N GLU A 56 -21.66 8.17 -0.03
CA GLU A 56 -22.25 7.23 0.93
C GLU A 56 -22.06 5.76 0.53
N MET A 57 -20.89 5.23 0.83
CA MET A 57 -20.60 3.82 0.59
C MET A 57 -21.33 2.94 1.60
N ASP A 58 -21.95 1.85 1.13
CA ASP A 58 -22.53 0.82 1.96
C ASP A 58 -21.47 0.27 2.93
N PRO A 59 -21.82 0.05 4.24
CA PRO A 59 -20.84 -0.55 5.17
C PRO A 59 -20.23 -1.86 4.70
N MET A 60 -20.97 -2.69 3.97
CA MET A 60 -20.45 -3.92 3.42
C MET A 60 -19.39 -3.66 2.34
N MET A 61 -19.63 -2.68 1.46
CA MET A 61 -18.64 -2.28 0.47
C MET A 61 -17.41 -1.65 1.11
N ASN A 62 -17.60 -0.87 2.18
CA ASN A 62 -16.49 -0.33 2.94
C ASN A 62 -15.61 -1.45 3.50
N ALA A 63 -16.23 -2.49 4.10
CA ALA A 63 -15.50 -3.62 4.65
C ALA A 63 -14.76 -4.39 3.56
N LEU A 64 -15.38 -4.57 2.40
CA LEU A 64 -14.78 -5.29 1.27
C LEU A 64 -13.61 -4.50 0.68
N LEU A 65 -13.79 -3.22 0.38
CA LEU A 65 -12.83 -2.44 -0.39
C LEU A 65 -11.77 -1.81 0.50
N ILE A 66 -12.14 -1.15 1.58
CA ILE A 66 -11.18 -0.43 2.42
C ILE A 66 -10.53 -1.37 3.43
N THR A 67 -11.33 -1.96 4.32
CA THR A 67 -10.80 -2.82 5.36
C THR A 67 -10.17 -4.08 4.78
N GLY A 68 -10.86 -4.73 3.83
CA GLY A 68 -10.41 -5.97 3.24
C GLY A 68 -9.35 -5.78 2.18
N PHE A 69 -9.72 -5.22 1.03
CA PHE A 69 -8.79 -5.12 -0.12
C PHE A 69 -7.58 -4.26 0.20
N CYS A 70 -7.79 -3.01 0.62
CA CYS A 70 -6.66 -2.11 0.91
C CYS A 70 -5.85 -2.60 2.10
N GLY A 71 -6.50 -3.12 3.13
CA GLY A 71 -5.82 -3.68 4.29
C GLY A 71 -4.95 -4.90 3.95
N GLY A 72 -5.39 -5.73 3.01
CA GLY A 72 -4.61 -6.88 2.54
C GLY A 72 -3.55 -6.49 1.51
N TYR A 73 -3.83 -5.47 0.71
CA TYR A 73 -2.91 -5.03 -0.35
C TYR A 73 -1.69 -4.30 0.21
N THR A 74 -1.90 -3.36 1.14
CA THR A 74 -0.79 -2.58 1.73
C THR A 74 -0.14 -3.37 2.87
N THR A 75 1.12 -3.05 3.18
CA THR A 75 1.83 -3.76 4.23
C THR A 75 2.77 -2.83 5.00
N PHE A 76 2.48 -2.66 6.28
CA PHE A 76 3.36 -1.96 7.21
C PHE A 76 4.46 -2.87 7.74
N SER A 77 4.16 -4.15 7.95
CA SER A 77 5.14 -5.10 8.50
C SER A 77 6.33 -5.31 7.57
N SER A 78 6.09 -5.45 6.26
CA SER A 78 7.16 -5.56 5.28
C SER A 78 7.97 -4.27 5.20
N PHE A 79 7.31 -3.13 5.26
CA PHE A 79 7.97 -1.83 5.27
C PHE A 79 8.89 -1.69 6.48
N SER A 80 8.41 -2.06 7.67
CA SER A 80 9.21 -2.00 8.90
C SER A 80 10.38 -2.97 8.85
N HIS A 81 10.17 -4.18 8.35
CA HIS A 81 11.21 -5.18 8.23
C HIS A 81 12.32 -4.73 7.28
N ASP A 82 11.93 -4.22 6.11
CA ASP A 82 12.89 -3.70 5.13
C ASP A 82 13.70 -2.54 5.71
N SER A 83 13.03 -1.63 6.39
CA SER A 83 13.68 -0.47 7.02
C SER A 83 14.66 -0.91 8.10
N TYR A 84 14.27 -1.86 8.92
CA TYR A 84 15.13 -2.39 9.99
C TYR A 84 16.37 -3.06 9.42
N LYS A 85 16.23 -3.83 8.36
CA LYS A 85 17.38 -4.46 7.68
C LYS A 85 18.37 -3.41 7.20
N MET A 86 17.91 -2.31 6.66
CA MET A 86 18.79 -1.23 6.21
C MET A 86 19.55 -0.61 7.37
N ILE A 87 18.90 -0.43 8.52
CA ILE A 87 19.55 0.10 9.73
C ILE A 87 20.63 -0.86 10.21
N VAL A 88 20.31 -2.14 10.34
CA VAL A 88 21.25 -3.16 10.83
C VAL A 88 22.46 -3.28 9.93
N ASN A 89 22.27 -3.15 8.61
CA ASN A 89 23.35 -3.24 7.63
C ASN A 89 24.10 -1.93 7.44
N GLY A 90 23.78 -0.89 8.19
CA GLY A 90 24.44 0.41 8.11
C GLY A 90 24.11 1.19 6.85
N GLN A 91 23.05 0.84 6.16
CA GLN A 91 22.65 1.49 4.90
C GLN A 91 21.72 2.68 5.18
N TRP A 92 22.24 3.68 5.90
CA TRP A 92 21.44 4.82 6.34
C TRP A 92 20.91 5.68 5.19
N GLY A 93 21.72 5.89 4.14
CA GLY A 93 21.29 6.63 2.98
C GLY A 93 20.09 5.96 2.30
N LYS A 94 20.17 4.65 2.11
CA LYS A 94 19.11 3.85 1.53
C LYS A 94 17.87 3.84 2.42
N PHE A 95 18.06 3.79 3.75
CA PHE A 95 17.00 3.86 4.73
C PHE A 95 16.18 5.14 4.54
N PHE A 96 16.84 6.30 4.51
CA PHE A 96 16.15 7.57 4.33
C PHE A 96 15.51 7.70 2.95
N LEU A 97 16.14 7.17 1.92
CA LEU A 97 15.57 7.15 0.56
C LEU A 97 14.37 6.22 0.43
N TYR A 98 14.16 5.34 1.38
CA TYR A 98 13.01 4.45 1.41
C TYR A 98 11.89 5.00 2.29
N VAL A 99 12.22 5.37 3.52
CA VAL A 99 11.22 5.81 4.52
C VAL A 99 10.60 7.14 4.15
N ILE A 100 11.40 8.15 3.81
CA ILE A 100 10.90 9.49 3.53
C ILE A 100 10.02 9.51 2.27
N PRO A 101 10.47 8.97 1.12
CA PRO A 101 9.60 8.92 -0.06
C PRO A 101 8.34 8.07 0.18
N SER A 102 8.45 6.96 0.93
CA SER A 102 7.29 6.12 1.20
C SER A 102 6.21 6.89 1.95
N VAL A 103 6.58 7.63 2.98
CA VAL A 103 5.61 8.41 3.77
C VAL A 103 5.10 9.60 2.95
N ALA A 104 6.01 10.35 2.32
CA ALA A 104 5.64 11.55 1.57
C ALA A 104 4.75 11.22 0.38
N LEU A 105 5.14 10.25 -0.43
CA LEU A 105 4.35 9.83 -1.59
C LEU A 105 3.07 9.13 -1.17
N GLY A 106 3.10 8.37 -0.06
CA GLY A 106 1.90 7.75 0.47
C GLY A 106 0.84 8.77 0.81
N LEU A 107 1.20 9.80 1.56
CA LEU A 107 0.28 10.88 1.91
C LEU A 107 -0.21 11.63 0.69
N LEU A 108 0.69 11.93 -0.25
CA LEU A 108 0.33 12.60 -1.49
C LEU A 108 -0.66 11.76 -2.30
N MET A 109 -0.42 10.46 -2.38
CA MET A 109 -1.29 9.55 -3.15
C MET A 109 -2.67 9.42 -2.53
N VAL A 110 -2.78 9.39 -1.19
CA VAL A 110 -4.10 9.41 -0.54
C VAL A 110 -4.84 10.68 -0.92
N TRP A 111 -4.16 11.82 -0.86
CA TRP A 111 -4.76 13.11 -1.21
C TRP A 111 -5.20 13.13 -2.68
N LEU A 112 -4.34 12.69 -3.59
CA LEU A 112 -4.67 12.63 -5.02
C LEU A 112 -5.84 11.67 -5.29
N GLY A 113 -5.85 10.52 -4.62
CA GLY A 113 -6.95 9.56 -4.76
C GLY A 113 -8.28 10.17 -4.34
N MET A 114 -8.29 10.91 -3.24
CA MET A 114 -9.49 11.59 -2.77
C MET A 114 -9.94 12.68 -3.74
N LYS A 115 -9.00 13.34 -4.42
CA LYS A 115 -9.33 14.37 -5.41
C LYS A 115 -9.92 13.79 -6.71
N CYS A 116 -9.62 12.54 -7.04
CA CYS A 116 -10.13 11.89 -8.23
C CYS A 116 -11.63 11.57 -8.16
N VAL A 117 -12.22 11.68 -6.98
CA VAL A 117 -13.63 11.27 -6.76
C VAL A 117 -14.60 12.44 -6.41
#